data_97c275d8636291340aafb656fbdc26fe
#
_entry.id   97c275d8636291340aafb656fbdc26fe
#
_cell.length_a   1.000
_cell.length_b   1.000
_cell.length_c   1.000
_cell.angle_alpha   90.00
_cell.angle_beta   90.00
_cell.angle_gamma   90.00
#
_symmetry.space_group_name_H-M   'P 1'
#
loop_
_entity.id
_entity.type
_entity.pdbx_description
1 polymer ?
#
loop_
_entity_poly.entity_id
_entity_poly.type
_entity_poly.pdbx_seq_one_letter_code
_entity_poly.pdbx_strand_id
1 'polypeptide(L)'
;MNAHHAVIWLDHSEARIFRFVGEDQIEKLDLHSHQHGHVHNKHTVSGRRSEDHEYLRAVIDAVKDAEEFLVVGPGSAKLELIRVMHKDHHELEKRLVAVETIDHPTDGQLLAYARTYFRKADALR
;
A
#
# COMPACT_ATOMS: atom_id res chain seq x y z
N MET A 1 6.55 6.86 16.23
CA MET A 1 5.56 7.91 16.01
C MET A 1 4.52 7.47 15.02
N ASN A 2 3.26 7.65 15.36
CA ASN A 2 2.18 7.23 14.47
C ASN A 2 2.04 8.19 13.28
N ALA A 3 1.64 7.63 12.15
CA ALA A 3 1.40 8.43 10.96
C ALA A 3 -0.02 8.93 10.95
N HIS A 4 -0.23 10.17 10.50
CA HIS A 4 -1.59 10.68 10.27
C HIS A 4 -2.11 10.12 8.96
N HIS A 5 -1.29 10.16 7.93
CA HIS A 5 -1.67 9.73 6.60
C HIS A 5 -0.61 8.81 6.02
N ALA A 6 -1.01 7.97 5.10
CA ALA A 6 -0.07 7.15 4.35
C ALA A 6 -0.60 6.93 2.94
N VAL A 7 0.28 6.68 2.02
CA VAL A 7 -0.09 6.26 0.67
C VAL A 7 0.71 5.03 0.32
N ILE A 8 0.00 4.04 -0.23
CA ILE A 8 0.60 2.79 -0.69
C ILE A 8 0.45 2.75 -2.20
N TRP A 9 1.57 2.70 -2.90
CA TRP A 9 1.58 2.36 -4.31
C TRP A 9 2.12 0.96 -4.42
N LEU A 10 1.40 0.07 -5.11
CA LEU A 10 1.90 -1.29 -5.24
C LEU A 10 1.49 -1.92 -6.56
N ASP A 11 2.34 -2.84 -7.02
CA ASP A 11 2.00 -3.81 -8.04
C ASP A 11 2.32 -5.19 -7.45
N HIS A 12 2.40 -6.22 -8.28
CA HIS A 12 2.65 -7.57 -7.78
C HIS A 12 4.10 -7.81 -7.37
N SER A 13 5.00 -6.90 -7.74
CA SER A 13 6.43 -7.05 -7.47
C SER A 13 6.93 -6.20 -6.33
N GLU A 14 6.39 -5.01 -6.19
CA GLU A 14 6.90 -4.06 -5.22
C GLU A 14 5.84 -3.12 -4.71
N ALA A 15 6.12 -2.56 -3.55
CA ALA A 15 5.27 -1.53 -2.96
C ALA A 15 6.15 -0.39 -2.48
N ARG A 16 5.69 0.83 -2.71
CA ARG A 16 6.31 2.03 -2.17
C ARG A 16 5.31 2.65 -1.22
N ILE A 17 5.72 2.84 0.02
CA ILE A 17 4.83 3.34 1.06
C ILE A 17 5.43 4.62 1.62
N PHE A 18 4.63 5.68 1.61
CA PHE A 18 5.03 6.94 2.24
C PHE A 18 4.12 7.19 3.41
N ARG A 19 4.73 7.46 4.56
CA ARG A 19 4.02 7.73 5.80
C ARG A 19 4.30 9.17 6.23
N PHE A 20 3.24 9.92 6.44
CA PHE A 20 3.35 11.32 6.85
C PHE A 20 3.23 11.37 8.36
N VAL A 21 4.38 11.47 9.03
CA VAL A 21 4.42 11.40 10.51
C VAL A 21 4.50 12.76 11.18
N GLY A 22 4.61 13.82 10.40
CA GLY A 22 4.63 15.19 10.88
C GLY A 22 4.45 16.09 9.69
N GLU A 23 4.44 17.41 9.93
CA GLU A 23 4.23 18.36 8.84
C GLU A 23 5.21 18.16 7.69
N ASP A 24 6.48 18.04 8.05
CA ASP A 24 7.52 17.88 7.04
C ASP A 24 8.28 16.57 7.18
N GLN A 25 7.77 15.65 7.98
CA GLN A 25 8.43 14.37 8.17
C GLN A 25 7.71 13.28 7.38
N ILE A 26 8.46 12.67 6.49
CA ILE A 26 7.94 11.61 5.64
C ILE A 26 8.87 10.41 5.77
N GLU A 27 8.28 9.25 6.03
CA GLU A 27 9.02 8.00 6.05
C GLU A 27 8.68 7.23 4.79
N LYS A 28 9.69 6.65 4.17
CA LYS A 28 9.49 5.84 2.98
C LYS A 28 9.89 4.41 3.27
N LEU A 29 9.04 3.46 2.86
CA LEU A 29 9.35 2.04 2.91
C LEU A 29 9.20 1.45 1.52
N ASP A 30 10.16 0.62 1.15
CA ASP A 30 10.10 -0.14 -0.10
C ASP A 30 10.02 -1.60 0.26
N LEU A 31 8.99 -2.27 -0.21
CA LEU A 31 8.79 -3.69 0.02
C LEU A 31 8.74 -4.41 -1.30
N HIS A 32 9.25 -5.62 -1.32
CA HIS A 32 9.30 -6.39 -2.55
C HIS A 32 8.70 -7.77 -2.33
N SER A 33 8.01 -8.25 -3.33
CA SER A 33 7.51 -9.61 -3.33
C SER A 33 8.68 -10.56 -3.53
N HIS A 34 8.61 -11.73 -2.92
CA HIS A 34 9.65 -12.74 -3.07
C HIS A 34 9.48 -13.59 -4.33
N GLN A 35 8.50 -13.26 -5.14
CA GLN A 35 8.20 -14.06 -6.31
C GLN A 35 9.18 -13.92 -7.46
N HIS A 36 9.66 -12.73 -7.68
CA HIS A 36 10.52 -12.54 -8.84
C HIS A 36 11.85 -13.24 -8.63
N GLY A 37 12.30 -13.90 -9.67
CA GLY A 37 13.51 -14.68 -9.60
C GLY A 37 13.32 -16.13 -9.19
N HIS A 38 12.11 -16.53 -8.86
CA HIS A 38 11.83 -17.89 -8.41
C HIS A 38 11.06 -18.70 -9.45
N VAL A 39 11.57 -18.74 -10.64
CA VAL A 39 10.91 -19.43 -11.73
C VAL A 39 10.74 -20.92 -11.48
N HIS A 40 11.66 -21.50 -10.76
CA HIS A 40 11.61 -22.93 -10.48
C HIS A 40 10.45 -23.32 -9.56
N ASN A 41 9.82 -22.35 -8.96
CA ASN A 41 8.70 -22.61 -8.05
C ASN A 41 7.34 -22.57 -8.74
N LYS A 42 7.33 -22.49 -10.02
CA LYS A 42 6.08 -22.35 -10.77
C LYS A 42 5.10 -23.48 -10.53
N HIS A 43 5.61 -24.64 -10.17
CA HIS A 43 4.75 -25.80 -9.92
C HIS A 43 4.19 -25.85 -8.50
N THR A 44 4.59 -24.94 -7.65
CA THR A 44 4.13 -24.90 -6.27
C THR A 44 3.19 -23.72 -6.07
N VAL A 45 1.98 -23.89 -6.52
CA VAL A 45 0.98 -22.83 -6.46
C VAL A 45 0.74 -22.35 -5.02
N SER A 46 0.67 -23.30 -4.09
CA SER A 46 0.44 -22.94 -2.69
C SER A 46 1.60 -22.13 -2.09
N GLY A 47 2.84 -22.48 -2.46
CA GLY A 47 4.00 -21.74 -2.00
C GLY A 47 3.99 -20.31 -2.53
N ARG A 48 3.59 -20.18 -3.77
CA ARG A 48 3.49 -18.86 -4.39
C ARG A 48 2.45 -17.99 -3.71
N ARG A 49 1.31 -18.58 -3.36
CA ARG A 49 0.26 -17.87 -2.65
C ARG A 49 0.73 -17.41 -1.28
N SER A 50 1.52 -18.26 -0.62
CA SER A 50 2.06 -17.89 0.69
C SER A 50 2.97 -16.68 0.59
N GLU A 51 3.83 -16.65 -0.43
CA GLU A 51 4.73 -15.54 -0.64
C GLU A 51 3.97 -14.25 -0.96
N ASP A 52 2.94 -14.35 -1.79
CA ASP A 52 2.08 -13.20 -2.08
C ASP A 52 1.41 -12.70 -0.81
N HIS A 53 0.92 -13.61 0.00
CA HIS A 53 0.23 -13.26 1.22
C HIS A 53 1.17 -12.57 2.21
N GLU A 54 2.39 -13.09 2.33
CA GLU A 54 3.39 -12.46 3.20
C GLU A 54 3.72 -11.04 2.74
N TYR A 55 3.85 -10.86 1.44
CA TYR A 55 4.12 -9.56 0.87
C TYR A 55 2.98 -8.58 1.21
N LEU A 56 1.75 -8.99 0.97
CA LEU A 56 0.60 -8.14 1.24
C LEU A 56 0.46 -7.84 2.73
N ARG A 57 0.75 -8.80 3.58
CA ARG A 57 0.74 -8.57 5.03
C ARG A 57 1.78 -7.56 5.45
N ALA A 58 2.96 -7.63 4.86
CA ALA A 58 4.02 -6.67 5.16
C ALA A 58 3.59 -5.25 4.79
N VAL A 59 2.91 -5.12 3.64
CA VAL A 59 2.37 -3.83 3.21
C VAL A 59 1.35 -3.32 4.21
N ILE A 60 0.45 -4.18 4.65
CA ILE A 60 -0.58 -3.82 5.63
C ILE A 60 0.06 -3.40 6.94
N ASP A 61 1.05 -4.16 7.41
CA ASP A 61 1.73 -3.84 8.66
C ASP A 61 2.38 -2.46 8.62
N ALA A 62 2.84 -2.04 7.45
CA ALA A 62 3.52 -0.77 7.31
C ALA A 62 2.58 0.43 7.54
N VAL A 63 1.27 0.23 7.43
CA VAL A 63 0.31 1.33 7.61
C VAL A 63 -0.66 1.10 8.78
N LYS A 64 -0.37 0.12 9.62
CA LYS A 64 -1.26 -0.18 10.74
C LYS A 64 -1.54 0.98 11.66
N ASP A 65 -0.58 1.86 11.82
CA ASP A 65 -0.72 3.00 12.73
C ASP A 65 -1.20 4.27 12.03
N ALA A 66 -1.45 4.21 10.73
CA ALA A 66 -1.94 5.38 10.01
C ALA A 66 -3.41 5.62 10.34
N GLU A 67 -3.77 6.88 10.51
CA GLU A 67 -5.17 7.23 10.76
C GLU A 67 -6.00 7.11 9.50
N GLU A 68 -5.41 7.44 8.36
CA GLU A 68 -6.05 7.31 7.05
C GLU A 68 -4.99 6.99 6.02
N PHE A 69 -5.36 6.25 4.99
CA PHE A 69 -4.41 5.94 3.93
C PHE A 69 -5.08 5.73 2.59
N LEU A 70 -4.27 5.88 1.55
CA LEU A 70 -4.67 5.65 0.16
C LEU A 70 -3.99 4.40 -0.36
N VAL A 71 -4.66 3.68 -1.24
CA VAL A 71 -4.07 2.56 -1.96
C VAL A 71 -4.17 2.84 -3.44
N VAL A 72 -3.04 2.87 -4.12
CA VAL A 72 -2.99 3.15 -5.55
C VAL A 72 -2.08 2.15 -6.27
N GLY A 73 -2.23 2.04 -7.56
CA GLY A 73 -1.40 1.16 -8.35
C GLY A 73 -2.00 0.89 -9.71
N PRO A 74 -1.21 0.29 -10.61
CA PRO A 74 -1.64 0.15 -12.01
C PRO A 74 -2.59 -1.01 -12.27
N GLY A 75 -2.51 -2.06 -11.49
CA GLY A 75 -3.25 -3.29 -11.81
C GLY A 75 -4.05 -3.82 -10.64
N SER A 76 -4.16 -5.13 -10.57
CA SER A 76 -5.03 -5.80 -9.61
C SER A 76 -4.42 -6.04 -8.23
N ALA A 77 -3.12 -5.81 -8.07
CA ALA A 77 -2.49 -6.03 -6.77
C ALA A 77 -3.17 -5.22 -5.67
N LYS A 78 -3.57 -3.99 -5.98
CA LYS A 78 -4.27 -3.16 -5.01
C LYS A 78 -5.59 -3.77 -4.55
N LEU A 79 -6.28 -4.46 -5.44
CA LEU A 79 -7.54 -5.11 -5.09
C LEU A 79 -7.30 -6.34 -4.22
N GLU A 80 -6.22 -7.06 -4.48
CA GLU A 80 -5.85 -8.20 -3.65
C GLU A 80 -5.48 -7.74 -2.25
N LEU A 81 -4.79 -6.62 -2.14
CA LEU A 81 -4.46 -6.03 -0.85
C LEU A 81 -5.72 -5.70 -0.06
N ILE A 82 -6.68 -5.05 -0.73
CA ILE A 82 -7.96 -4.71 -0.08
C ILE A 82 -8.70 -5.97 0.37
N ARG A 83 -8.65 -7.00 -0.43
CA ARG A 83 -9.32 -8.26 -0.10
C ARG A 83 -8.73 -8.88 1.17
N VAL A 84 -7.40 -8.91 1.28
CA VAL A 84 -6.74 -9.43 2.49
C VAL A 84 -7.09 -8.55 3.69
N MET A 85 -7.07 -7.25 3.49
CA MET A 85 -7.39 -6.30 4.54
C MET A 85 -8.82 -6.50 5.04
N HIS A 86 -9.75 -6.66 4.12
CA HIS A 86 -11.14 -6.88 4.46
C HIS A 86 -11.33 -8.16 5.29
N LYS A 87 -10.62 -9.20 4.91
CA LYS A 87 -10.75 -10.50 5.56
C LYS A 87 -10.06 -10.55 6.92
N ASP A 88 -8.83 -10.07 6.99
CA ASP A 88 -7.99 -10.28 8.16
C ASP A 88 -7.72 -9.04 9.00
N HIS A 89 -8.01 -7.86 8.48
CA HIS A 89 -7.70 -6.59 9.15
C HIS A 89 -8.85 -5.61 8.97
N HIS A 90 -10.03 -6.04 9.37
CA HIS A 90 -11.26 -5.30 9.11
C HIS A 90 -11.26 -3.88 9.68
N GLU A 91 -10.65 -3.71 10.86
CA GLU A 91 -10.59 -2.39 11.47
C GLU A 91 -9.75 -1.43 10.65
N LEU A 92 -8.70 -1.94 10.02
CA LEU A 92 -7.83 -1.11 9.21
C LEU A 92 -8.54 -0.66 7.93
N GLU A 93 -9.38 -1.52 7.38
CA GLU A 93 -10.12 -1.19 6.16
C GLU A 93 -10.95 0.08 6.33
N LYS A 94 -11.42 0.36 7.52
CA LYS A 94 -12.22 1.54 7.81
C LYS A 94 -11.43 2.83 7.65
N ARG A 95 -10.11 2.75 7.63
CA ARG A 95 -9.25 3.92 7.49
C ARG A 95 -8.81 4.14 6.05
N LEU A 96 -9.22 3.24 5.16
CA LEU A 96 -8.92 3.37 3.74
C LEU A 96 -9.79 4.46 3.15
N VAL A 97 -9.16 5.50 2.62
CA VAL A 97 -9.86 6.66 2.09
C VAL A 97 -10.30 6.41 0.65
N ALA A 98 -9.43 5.83 -0.16
CA ALA A 98 -9.74 5.57 -1.55
C ALA A 98 -8.77 4.57 -2.16
N VAL A 99 -9.20 3.97 -3.27
CA VAL A 99 -8.38 3.08 -4.08
C VAL A 99 -8.40 3.68 -5.49
N GLU A 100 -7.23 4.00 -6.03
CA GLU A 100 -7.15 4.65 -7.35
C GLU A 100 -6.16 3.94 -8.25
N THR A 101 -6.40 4.02 -9.54
CA THR A 101 -5.50 3.44 -10.52
C THR A 101 -4.50 4.49 -10.96
N ILE A 102 -3.23 4.24 -10.67
CA ILE A 102 -2.13 5.12 -11.03
C ILE A 102 -1.01 4.24 -11.55
N ASP A 103 -0.45 4.59 -12.71
CA ASP A 103 0.57 3.77 -13.34
C ASP A 103 1.87 3.80 -12.51
N HIS A 104 2.96 4.30 -13.05
CA HIS A 104 4.25 4.29 -12.35
C HIS A 104 4.74 5.72 -12.12
N PRO A 105 4.25 6.39 -11.08
CA PRO A 105 4.69 7.76 -10.80
C PRO A 105 6.08 7.75 -10.18
N THR A 106 6.77 8.87 -10.29
CA THR A 106 7.98 9.06 -9.50
C THR A 106 7.58 9.24 -8.05
N ASP A 107 8.53 9.14 -7.14
CA ASP A 107 8.26 9.36 -5.72
C ASP A 107 7.69 10.77 -5.50
N GLY A 108 8.27 11.77 -6.16
CA GLY A 108 7.78 13.14 -6.03
C GLY A 108 6.36 13.31 -6.52
N GLN A 109 6.02 12.66 -7.63
CA GLN A 109 4.66 12.70 -8.16
C GLN A 109 3.68 12.02 -7.21
N LEU A 110 4.08 10.88 -6.66
CA LEU A 110 3.23 10.14 -5.75
C LEU A 110 2.97 10.94 -4.46
N LEU A 111 4.02 11.57 -3.93
CA LEU A 111 3.89 12.40 -2.75
C LEU A 111 2.97 13.60 -3.00
N ALA A 112 3.15 14.25 -4.14
CA ALA A 112 2.31 15.40 -4.49
C ALA A 112 0.84 14.99 -4.64
N TYR A 113 0.62 13.85 -5.27
CA TYR A 113 -0.73 13.31 -5.43
C TYR A 113 -1.39 13.07 -4.07
N ALA A 114 -0.66 12.40 -3.17
CA ALA A 114 -1.19 12.06 -1.87
C ALA A 114 -1.50 13.31 -1.04
N ARG A 115 -0.60 14.28 -1.06
CA ARG A 115 -0.83 15.52 -0.32
C ARG A 115 -2.05 16.26 -0.82
N THR A 116 -2.21 16.33 -2.13
CA THR A 116 -3.36 16.97 -2.73
C THR A 116 -4.65 16.24 -2.35
N TYR A 117 -4.60 14.92 -2.41
CA TYR A 117 -5.76 14.11 -2.10
C TYR A 117 -6.21 14.31 -0.65
N PHE A 118 -5.28 14.21 0.30
CA PHE A 118 -5.63 14.36 1.71
C PHE A 118 -6.08 15.76 2.04
N ARG A 119 -5.48 16.77 1.41
CA ARG A 119 -5.90 18.16 1.62
C ARG A 119 -7.35 18.36 1.19
N LYS A 120 -7.73 17.81 0.05
CA LYS A 120 -9.10 17.90 -0.44
C LYS A 120 -10.07 17.14 0.47
N ALA A 121 -9.67 15.95 0.90
CA ALA A 121 -10.51 15.15 1.78
C ALA A 121 -10.76 15.88 3.10
N ASP A 122 -9.72 16.49 3.67
CA ASP A 122 -9.87 17.24 4.91
C ASP A 122 -10.76 18.47 4.73
N ALA A 123 -10.66 19.11 3.60
CA ALA A 123 -11.47 20.30 3.32
C ALA A 123 -12.96 20.00 3.20
N LEU A 124 -13.30 18.76 2.86
CA LEU A 124 -14.69 18.35 2.68
C LEU A 124 -15.36 17.87 3.98
N ARG A 125 -14.61 17.78 5.05
CA ARG A 125 -15.16 17.29 6.32
C ARG A 125 -15.74 18.39 7.21
#